data_6c224f76c8a130dc6b0ece77692f7475
#
_entry.id   6c224f76c8a130dc6b0ece77692f7475
#
_cell.length_a   1.000
_cell.length_b   1.000
_cell.length_c   1.000
_cell.angle_alpha   90.00
_cell.angle_beta   90.00
_cell.angle_gamma   90.00
#
_symmetry.space_group_name_H-M   'P 1'
#
loop_
_entity.id
_entity.type
_entity.pdbx_description
1 polymer ?
#
loop_
_entity_poly.entity_id
_entity_poly.type
_entity_poly.pdbx_seq_one_letter_code
_entity_poly.pdbx_strand_id
1 'polypeptide(L)'
;SILDAADGELARVKQTPSYTGRYLDSVADIILNALFLISIWYITDTPIWIFFLAFIGLQLQGTLYNYYYVILRNKFDGDTTSRVFENKTPISLEGEKQKHVNILFGMYKLLYGAFDKTIYTLDSNASKGSVLPNWLMTSVSAFGLGFQLLIIAAMLVLGLKASILPFFILYTVMVFVFIGIRKFFYQEERNKTLTSSLFKRQ
;
A
#
# COMPACT_ATOMS: atom_id res chain seq x y z
N SER A 1 -3.88 -3.11 13.89
CA SER A 1 -4.26 -3.60 15.22
C SER A 1 -3.75 -2.67 16.33
N ILE A 2 -4.27 -2.80 17.57
CA ILE A 2 -3.77 -2.00 18.71
C ILE A 2 -2.29 -2.30 18.98
N LEU A 3 -1.87 -3.56 18.82
CA LEU A 3 -0.48 -3.98 18.99
C LEU A 3 0.44 -3.36 17.93
N ASP A 4 0.01 -3.31 16.70
CA ASP A 4 0.73 -2.69 15.60
C ASP A 4 0.90 -1.16 15.80
N ALA A 5 -0.18 -0.48 16.21
CA ALA A 5 -0.09 0.94 16.58
C ALA A 5 0.84 1.17 17.77
N ALA A 6 0.82 0.28 18.77
CA ALA A 6 1.69 0.36 19.94
C ALA A 6 3.17 0.13 19.58
N ASP A 7 3.46 -0.83 18.70
CA ASP A 7 4.83 -1.12 18.23
C ASP A 7 5.39 0.05 17.40
N GLY A 8 4.60 0.60 16.49
CA GLY A 8 4.96 1.79 15.72
C GLY A 8 5.20 3.03 16.59
N GLU A 9 4.39 3.27 17.65
CA GLU A 9 4.62 4.35 18.60
C GLU A 9 5.86 4.10 19.46
N LEU A 10 6.09 2.87 19.91
CA LEU A 10 7.27 2.51 20.67
C LEU A 10 8.56 2.73 19.87
N ALA A 11 8.56 2.35 18.58
CA ALA A 11 9.70 2.57 17.69
C ALA A 11 9.97 4.07 17.48
N ARG A 12 8.92 4.90 17.36
CA ARG A 12 9.04 6.36 17.25
C ARG A 12 9.58 6.99 18.53
N VAL A 13 9.06 6.61 19.69
CA VAL A 13 9.52 7.12 21.01
C VAL A 13 10.97 6.74 21.25
N LYS A 14 11.36 5.53 20.90
CA LYS A 14 12.74 5.05 21.06
C LYS A 14 13.69 5.55 19.97
N GLN A 15 13.18 6.17 18.91
CA GLN A 15 13.96 6.58 17.72
C GLN A 15 14.81 5.42 17.14
N THR A 16 14.29 4.20 17.20
CA THR A 16 14.97 2.99 16.70
C THR A 16 14.22 2.46 15.47
N PRO A 17 14.42 3.06 14.29
CA PRO A 17 13.85 2.52 13.04
C PRO A 17 14.40 1.10 12.81
N SER A 18 13.59 0.21 12.23
CA SER A 18 13.97 -1.19 12.01
C SER A 18 13.50 -1.67 10.63
N TYR A 19 14.42 -2.18 9.83
CA TYR A 19 14.10 -2.88 8.59
C TYR A 19 13.44 -4.23 8.85
N THR A 20 13.93 -4.94 9.88
CA THR A 20 13.37 -6.22 10.29
C THR A 20 11.91 -6.08 10.70
N GLY A 21 11.58 -5.08 11.53
CA GLY A 21 10.20 -4.80 11.95
C GLY A 21 9.30 -4.48 10.77
N ARG A 22 9.72 -3.57 9.89
CA ARG A 22 8.95 -3.16 8.72
C ARG A 22 8.64 -4.32 7.75
N TYR A 23 9.63 -5.15 7.42
CA TYR A 23 9.39 -6.29 6.52
C TYR A 23 8.55 -7.37 7.19
N LEU A 24 8.74 -7.60 8.50
CA LEU A 24 7.93 -8.55 9.25
C LEU A 24 6.45 -8.11 9.26
N ASP A 25 6.19 -6.84 9.51
CA ASP A 25 4.86 -6.25 9.48
C ASP A 25 4.19 -6.46 8.11
N SER A 26 4.86 -6.09 7.02
CA SER A 26 4.36 -6.32 5.66
C SER A 26 4.07 -7.80 5.36
N VAL A 27 4.97 -8.71 5.77
CA VAL A 27 4.77 -10.16 5.59
C VAL A 27 3.60 -10.67 6.42
N ALA A 28 3.44 -10.17 7.65
CA ALA A 28 2.30 -10.52 8.51
C ALA A 28 0.97 -10.05 7.89
N ASP A 29 0.93 -8.84 7.36
CA ASP A 29 -0.26 -8.27 6.72
C ASP A 29 -0.75 -9.11 5.54
N ILE A 30 0.13 -9.54 4.64
CA ILE A 30 -0.28 -10.36 3.49
C ILE A 30 -0.75 -11.76 3.94
N ILE A 31 -0.13 -12.33 4.97
CA ILE A 31 -0.55 -13.61 5.55
C ILE A 31 -1.94 -13.47 6.19
N LEU A 32 -2.18 -12.41 6.96
CA LEU A 32 -3.47 -12.14 7.57
C LEU A 32 -4.56 -11.96 6.50
N ASN A 33 -4.29 -11.18 5.46
CA ASN A 33 -5.21 -11.02 4.34
C ASN A 33 -5.54 -12.35 3.67
N ALA A 34 -4.54 -13.19 3.43
CA ALA A 34 -4.75 -14.51 2.85
C ALA A 34 -5.63 -15.38 3.76
N LEU A 35 -5.36 -15.42 5.06
CA LEU A 35 -6.13 -16.19 6.03
C LEU A 35 -7.59 -15.75 6.11
N PHE A 36 -7.86 -14.44 6.15
CA PHE A 36 -9.23 -13.93 6.14
C PHE A 36 -9.97 -14.30 4.86
N LEU A 37 -9.35 -14.10 3.70
CA LEU A 37 -10.01 -14.42 2.42
C LEU A 37 -10.18 -15.94 2.22
N ILE A 38 -9.25 -16.77 2.67
CA ILE A 38 -9.39 -18.24 2.67
C ILE A 38 -10.58 -18.66 3.55
N SER A 39 -10.71 -18.04 4.73
CA SER A 39 -11.85 -18.34 5.63
C SER A 39 -13.18 -17.96 4.99
N ILE A 40 -13.25 -16.80 4.33
CA ILE A 40 -14.46 -16.36 3.61
C ILE A 40 -14.76 -17.29 2.43
N TRP A 41 -13.75 -17.62 1.63
CA TRP A 41 -13.90 -18.56 0.53
C TRP A 41 -14.44 -19.90 1.01
N TYR A 42 -13.89 -20.44 2.09
CA TYR A 42 -14.31 -21.71 2.65
C TYR A 42 -15.79 -21.73 3.09
N ILE A 43 -16.28 -20.65 3.71
CA ILE A 43 -17.66 -20.57 4.23
C ILE A 43 -18.69 -20.14 3.17
N THR A 44 -18.25 -19.78 1.96
CA THR A 44 -19.15 -19.28 0.89
C THR A 44 -19.27 -20.19 -0.31
N ASP A 45 -18.55 -21.32 -0.32
CA ASP A 45 -18.54 -22.30 -1.44
C ASP A 45 -18.30 -21.67 -2.81
N THR A 46 -17.59 -20.53 -2.85
CA THR A 46 -17.30 -19.83 -4.11
C THR A 46 -16.19 -20.53 -4.89
N PRO A 47 -16.18 -20.46 -6.24
CA PRO A 47 -15.09 -21.00 -7.04
C PRO A 47 -13.74 -20.43 -6.64
N ILE A 48 -12.70 -21.27 -6.60
CA ILE A 48 -11.35 -20.88 -6.14
C ILE A 48 -10.74 -19.69 -6.92
N TRP A 49 -11.08 -19.54 -8.19
CA TRP A 49 -10.58 -18.43 -9.00
C TRP A 49 -11.11 -17.07 -8.52
N ILE A 50 -12.32 -17.01 -7.92
CA ILE A 50 -12.86 -15.79 -7.29
C ILE A 50 -12.01 -15.38 -6.09
N PHE A 51 -11.58 -16.37 -5.27
CA PHE A 51 -10.63 -16.11 -4.18
C PHE A 51 -9.33 -15.48 -4.70
N PHE A 52 -8.71 -16.06 -5.74
CA PHE A 52 -7.46 -15.52 -6.28
C PHE A 52 -7.63 -14.11 -6.84
N LEU A 53 -8.71 -13.83 -7.57
CA LEU A 53 -9.00 -12.49 -8.08
C LEU A 53 -9.21 -11.48 -6.95
N ALA A 54 -9.98 -11.83 -5.92
CA ALA A 54 -10.20 -10.98 -4.76
C ALA A 54 -8.89 -10.72 -4.01
N PHE A 55 -8.06 -11.76 -3.81
CA PHE A 55 -6.76 -11.62 -3.16
C PHE A 55 -5.81 -10.70 -3.93
N ILE A 56 -5.67 -10.90 -5.24
CA ILE A 56 -4.86 -10.03 -6.09
C ILE A 56 -5.37 -8.59 -6.03
N GLY A 57 -6.70 -8.40 -6.12
CA GLY A 57 -7.31 -7.08 -6.03
C GLY A 57 -7.02 -6.39 -4.71
N LEU A 58 -7.19 -7.09 -3.60
CA LEU A 58 -6.96 -6.58 -2.25
C LEU A 58 -5.48 -6.21 -2.04
N GLN A 59 -4.54 -7.02 -2.57
CA GLN A 59 -3.12 -6.69 -2.51
C GLN A 59 -2.77 -5.45 -3.37
N LEU A 60 -3.34 -5.30 -4.56
CA LEU A 60 -3.14 -4.11 -5.41
C LEU A 60 -3.65 -2.84 -4.72
N GLN A 61 -4.80 -2.91 -4.04
CA GLN A 61 -5.36 -1.81 -3.26
C GLN A 61 -4.39 -1.38 -2.15
N GLY A 62 -3.97 -2.32 -1.30
CA GLY A 62 -3.02 -2.06 -0.22
C GLY A 62 -1.67 -1.53 -0.73
N THR A 63 -1.17 -2.10 -1.83
CA THR A 63 0.09 -1.65 -2.46
C THR A 63 -0.03 -0.22 -2.99
N LEU A 64 -1.15 0.17 -3.62
CA LEU A 64 -1.36 1.55 -4.07
C LEU A 64 -1.36 2.53 -2.89
N TYR A 65 -2.08 2.21 -1.81
CA TYR A 65 -2.08 3.01 -0.59
C TYR A 65 -0.67 3.18 -0.03
N ASN A 66 0.07 2.08 0.15
CA ASN A 66 1.43 2.11 0.66
C ASN A 66 2.37 2.91 -0.26
N TYR A 67 2.28 2.74 -1.58
CA TYR A 67 3.08 3.48 -2.56
C TYR A 67 2.91 5.00 -2.43
N TYR A 68 1.68 5.49 -2.39
CA TYR A 68 1.41 6.92 -2.23
C TYR A 68 1.78 7.44 -0.84
N TYR A 69 1.56 6.62 0.19
CA TYR A 69 1.91 6.97 1.57
C TYR A 69 3.42 7.10 1.77
N VAL A 70 4.21 6.19 1.18
CA VAL A 70 5.69 6.27 1.21
C VAL A 70 6.19 7.50 0.46
N ILE A 71 5.60 7.84 -0.70
CA ILE A 71 5.94 9.08 -1.42
C ILE A 71 5.69 10.31 -0.54
N LEU A 72 4.54 10.35 0.13
CA LEU A 72 4.18 11.46 1.01
C LEU A 72 5.15 11.57 2.19
N ARG A 73 5.43 10.45 2.89
CA ARG A 73 6.35 10.41 4.03
C ARG A 73 7.76 10.85 3.65
N ASN A 74 8.27 10.39 2.51
CA ASN A 74 9.60 10.78 2.02
C ASN A 74 9.71 12.28 1.71
N LYS A 75 8.61 12.94 1.34
CA LYS A 75 8.58 14.40 1.10
C LYS A 75 8.62 15.23 2.38
N PHE A 76 8.22 14.66 3.51
CA PHE A 76 8.17 15.33 4.81
C PHE A 76 9.23 14.79 5.79
N ASP A 77 10.26 14.09 5.30
CA ASP A 77 11.32 13.47 6.11
C ASP A 77 10.79 12.60 7.27
N GLY A 78 9.59 12.03 7.08
CA GLY A 78 8.87 11.30 8.12
C GLY A 78 9.31 9.85 8.34
N ASP A 79 10.16 9.30 7.45
CA ASP A 79 10.63 7.90 7.55
C ASP A 79 11.94 7.69 6.80
N THR A 80 12.90 7.10 7.47
CA THR A 80 14.22 6.77 6.89
C THR A 80 14.31 5.36 6.33
N THR A 81 13.37 4.48 6.66
CA THR A 81 13.40 3.06 6.28
C THR A 81 12.58 2.72 5.04
N SER A 82 11.55 3.49 4.71
CA SER A 82 10.67 3.23 3.58
C SER A 82 11.20 3.87 2.29
N ARG A 83 11.26 3.08 1.22
CA ARG A 83 11.65 3.53 -0.12
C ARG A 83 10.51 3.32 -1.09
N VAL A 84 10.37 4.24 -2.05
CA VAL A 84 9.35 4.19 -3.11
C VAL A 84 9.49 2.93 -3.97
N PHE A 85 10.72 2.46 -4.16
CA PHE A 85 11.02 1.21 -4.87
C PHE A 85 12.27 0.57 -4.30
N GLU A 86 12.18 -0.70 -3.91
CA GLU A 86 13.26 -1.42 -3.24
C GLU A 86 13.87 -2.48 -4.16
N ASN A 87 15.02 -2.15 -4.74
CA ASN A 87 15.74 -3.06 -5.64
C ASN A 87 16.77 -3.92 -4.95
N LYS A 88 17.34 -3.46 -3.83
CA LYS A 88 18.44 -4.10 -3.13
C LYS A 88 18.13 -4.19 -1.64
N THR A 89 18.56 -5.29 -1.02
CA THR A 89 18.50 -5.45 0.42
C THR A 89 19.23 -4.29 1.12
N PRO A 90 18.60 -3.62 2.07
CA PRO A 90 19.25 -2.56 2.83
C PRO A 90 20.31 -3.12 3.77
N ILE A 91 21.27 -2.27 4.16
CA ILE A 91 22.21 -2.57 5.23
C ILE A 91 21.46 -2.47 6.55
N SER A 92 21.62 -3.47 7.44
CA SER A 92 20.98 -3.49 8.76
C SER A 92 21.32 -2.24 9.57
N LEU A 93 20.32 -1.75 10.28
CA LEU A 93 20.49 -0.65 11.23
C LEU A 93 21.11 -1.15 12.56
N GLU A 94 21.49 -0.22 13.42
CA GLU A 94 22.03 -0.54 14.74
C GLU A 94 21.03 -1.38 15.54
N GLY A 95 21.51 -2.47 16.13
CA GLY A 95 20.68 -3.44 16.86
C GLY A 95 20.05 -4.54 15.99
N GLU A 96 20.16 -4.48 14.66
CA GLU A 96 19.64 -5.52 13.75
C GLU A 96 20.73 -6.48 13.27
N LYS A 97 20.34 -7.73 13.01
CA LYS A 97 21.24 -8.71 12.35
C LYS A 97 20.97 -8.71 10.85
N GLN A 98 22.01 -8.48 10.04
CA GLN A 98 21.90 -8.47 8.56
C GLN A 98 21.23 -9.74 8.01
N LYS A 99 21.47 -10.89 8.64
CA LYS A 99 20.82 -12.16 8.23
C LYS A 99 19.30 -12.09 8.32
N HIS A 100 18.73 -11.49 9.37
CA HIS A 100 17.28 -11.33 9.53
C HIS A 100 16.72 -10.37 8.50
N VAL A 101 17.39 -9.24 8.26
CA VAL A 101 17.00 -8.28 7.21
C VAL A 101 16.99 -8.95 5.85
N ASN A 102 18.01 -9.76 5.51
CA ASN A 102 18.10 -10.45 4.22
C ASN A 102 16.95 -11.45 4.02
N ILE A 103 16.62 -12.24 5.04
CA ILE A 103 15.55 -13.25 4.98
C ILE A 103 14.20 -12.55 4.79
N LEU A 104 13.88 -11.56 5.64
CA LEU A 104 12.60 -10.87 5.61
C LEU A 104 12.43 -10.01 4.35
N PHE A 105 13.50 -9.38 3.88
CA PHE A 105 13.49 -8.70 2.57
C PHE A 105 13.22 -9.67 1.43
N GLY A 106 13.83 -10.87 1.46
CA GLY A 106 13.56 -11.91 0.46
C GLY A 106 12.10 -12.35 0.45
N MET A 107 11.50 -12.55 1.63
CA MET A 107 10.08 -12.88 1.78
C MET A 107 9.19 -11.72 1.29
N TYR A 108 9.47 -10.47 1.70
CA TYR A 108 8.77 -9.28 1.23
C TYR A 108 8.82 -9.20 -0.30
N LYS A 109 10.00 -9.34 -0.91
CA LYS A 109 10.17 -9.25 -2.36
C LYS A 109 9.43 -10.35 -3.12
N LEU A 110 9.37 -11.57 -2.56
CA LEU A 110 8.61 -12.68 -3.13
C LEU A 110 7.10 -12.38 -3.10
N LEU A 111 6.59 -11.84 -2.00
CA LEU A 111 5.16 -11.65 -1.76
C LEU A 111 4.63 -10.34 -2.38
N TYR A 112 5.39 -9.26 -2.31
CA TYR A 112 4.97 -7.93 -2.76
C TYR A 112 5.61 -7.46 -4.07
N GLY A 113 6.77 -8.01 -4.46
CA GLY A 113 7.55 -7.49 -5.57
C GLY A 113 6.79 -7.38 -6.91
N ALA A 114 5.87 -8.31 -7.17
CA ALA A 114 5.01 -8.25 -8.36
C ALA A 114 3.99 -7.10 -8.27
N PHE A 115 3.37 -6.91 -7.11
CA PHE A 115 2.39 -5.85 -6.86
C PHE A 115 3.05 -4.48 -6.88
N ASP A 116 4.19 -4.31 -6.19
CA ASP A 116 4.98 -3.08 -6.19
C ASP A 116 5.39 -2.69 -7.61
N LYS A 117 5.90 -3.64 -8.41
CA LYS A 117 6.26 -3.40 -9.80
C LYS A 117 5.06 -3.00 -10.64
N THR A 118 3.91 -3.64 -10.44
CA THR A 118 2.67 -3.32 -11.15
C THR A 118 2.22 -1.90 -10.86
N ILE A 119 2.10 -1.51 -9.59
CA ILE A 119 1.69 -0.15 -9.20
C ILE A 119 2.70 0.89 -9.67
N TYR A 120 4.00 0.62 -9.51
CA TYR A 120 5.04 1.52 -10.02
C TYR A 120 4.96 1.70 -11.54
N THR A 121 4.72 0.63 -12.30
CA THR A 121 4.57 0.73 -13.76
C THR A 121 3.32 1.52 -14.15
N LEU A 122 2.23 1.33 -13.41
CA LEU A 122 0.98 2.06 -13.63
C LEU A 122 1.14 3.55 -13.31
N ASP A 123 1.96 3.93 -12.33
CA ASP A 123 2.11 5.32 -11.90
C ASP A 123 3.55 5.71 -11.52
N SER A 124 4.51 5.51 -12.44
CA SER A 124 5.94 5.79 -12.25
C SER A 124 6.28 7.27 -11.98
N ASN A 125 5.41 8.19 -12.34
CA ASN A 125 5.62 9.63 -12.15
C ASN A 125 5.06 10.18 -10.82
N ALA A 126 4.46 9.33 -9.97
CA ALA A 126 3.89 9.80 -8.71
C ALA A 126 4.93 10.45 -7.78
N SER A 127 6.16 9.91 -7.75
CA SER A 127 7.26 10.43 -6.92
C SER A 127 7.88 11.72 -7.46
N LYS A 128 7.65 12.05 -8.75
CA LYS A 128 8.24 13.23 -9.41
C LYS A 128 7.36 14.47 -9.34
N GLY A 129 6.10 14.32 -8.92
CA GLY A 129 5.12 15.41 -8.88
C GLY A 129 5.17 16.24 -7.61
N SER A 130 4.27 17.23 -7.54
CA SER A 130 3.95 17.95 -6.31
C SER A 130 3.40 17.01 -5.22
N VAL A 131 3.16 17.58 -4.06
CA VAL A 131 2.54 16.84 -2.93
C VAL A 131 1.15 16.34 -3.35
N LEU A 132 0.87 15.06 -3.08
CA LEU A 132 -0.45 14.48 -3.30
C LEU A 132 -1.50 15.23 -2.47
N PRO A 133 -2.65 15.63 -3.06
CA PRO A 133 -3.69 16.33 -2.32
C PRO A 133 -4.18 15.52 -1.11
N ASN A 134 -4.42 16.18 0.02
CA ASN A 134 -4.85 15.52 1.25
C ASN A 134 -6.13 14.70 1.06
N TRP A 135 -7.11 15.21 0.31
CA TRP A 135 -8.36 14.50 0.03
C TRP A 135 -8.11 13.19 -0.75
N LEU A 136 -7.16 13.19 -1.69
CA LEU A 136 -6.81 11.98 -2.44
C LEU A 136 -6.17 10.96 -1.50
N MET A 137 -5.25 11.37 -0.64
CA MET A 137 -4.61 10.49 0.35
C MET A 137 -5.63 9.93 1.34
N THR A 138 -6.57 10.76 1.80
CA THR A 138 -7.69 10.31 2.66
C THR A 138 -8.56 9.27 1.93
N SER A 139 -8.88 9.51 0.65
CA SER A 139 -9.67 8.55 -0.13
C SER A 139 -8.94 7.23 -0.35
N VAL A 140 -7.64 7.29 -0.69
CA VAL A 140 -6.82 6.09 -0.91
C VAL A 140 -6.54 5.34 0.40
N SER A 141 -6.61 5.98 1.58
CA SER A 141 -6.47 5.30 2.87
C SER A 141 -7.56 4.25 3.13
N ALA A 142 -8.69 4.33 2.41
CA ALA A 142 -9.70 3.27 2.40
C ALA A 142 -9.19 1.92 1.83
N PHE A 143 -8.04 1.91 1.18
CA PHE A 143 -7.33 0.70 0.75
C PHE A 143 -6.39 0.13 1.82
N GLY A 144 -6.22 0.82 2.94
CA GLY A 144 -5.42 0.33 4.06
C GLY A 144 -6.03 -0.92 4.70
N LEU A 145 -5.17 -1.81 5.22
CA LEU A 145 -5.57 -3.08 5.82
C LEU A 145 -6.70 -2.93 6.85
N GLY A 146 -6.59 -1.95 7.76
CA GLY A 146 -7.60 -1.73 8.79
C GLY A 146 -8.98 -1.43 8.22
N PHE A 147 -9.06 -0.64 7.15
CA PHE A 147 -10.33 -0.31 6.50
C PHE A 147 -10.89 -1.51 5.71
N GLN A 148 -10.03 -2.28 5.05
CA GLN A 148 -10.42 -3.52 4.38
C GLN A 148 -11.02 -4.53 5.36
N LEU A 149 -10.39 -4.72 6.53
CA LEU A 149 -10.91 -5.57 7.60
C LEU A 149 -12.23 -5.04 8.19
N LEU A 150 -12.38 -3.73 8.30
CA LEU A 150 -13.64 -3.10 8.73
C LEU A 150 -14.78 -3.39 7.74
N ILE A 151 -14.52 -3.29 6.44
CA ILE A 151 -15.50 -3.63 5.39
C ILE A 151 -15.90 -5.11 5.52
N ILE A 152 -14.94 -6.02 5.64
CA ILE A 152 -15.19 -7.45 5.81
C ILE A 152 -16.07 -7.69 7.04
N ALA A 153 -15.71 -7.10 8.18
CA ALA A 153 -16.46 -7.24 9.42
C ALA A 153 -17.91 -6.72 9.29
N ALA A 154 -18.08 -5.54 8.70
CA ALA A 154 -19.40 -4.97 8.46
C ALA A 154 -20.26 -5.85 7.55
N MET A 155 -19.70 -6.37 6.46
CA MET A 155 -20.42 -7.26 5.55
C MET A 155 -20.78 -8.60 6.20
N LEU A 156 -19.93 -9.13 7.08
CA LEU A 156 -20.23 -10.35 7.85
C LEU A 156 -21.39 -10.10 8.84
N VAL A 157 -21.37 -8.99 9.56
CA VAL A 157 -22.46 -8.61 10.48
C VAL A 157 -23.79 -8.42 9.75
N LEU A 158 -23.76 -7.88 8.54
CA LEU A 158 -24.93 -7.72 7.68
C LEU A 158 -25.38 -9.01 6.98
N GLY A 159 -24.71 -10.14 7.19
CA GLY A 159 -25.04 -11.42 6.55
C GLY A 159 -24.63 -11.50 5.07
N LEU A 160 -23.83 -10.56 4.56
CA LEU A 160 -23.43 -10.42 3.14
C LEU A 160 -22.17 -11.24 2.81
N LYS A 161 -21.93 -12.38 3.49
CA LYS A 161 -20.70 -13.17 3.35
C LYS A 161 -20.38 -13.55 1.90
N ALA A 162 -21.39 -13.94 1.10
CA ALA A 162 -21.21 -14.33 -0.30
C ALA A 162 -20.79 -13.16 -1.22
N SER A 163 -21.05 -11.93 -0.81
CA SER A 163 -20.73 -10.73 -1.60
C SER A 163 -19.34 -10.18 -1.29
N ILE A 164 -18.63 -10.66 -0.26
CA ILE A 164 -17.33 -10.11 0.16
C ILE A 164 -16.28 -10.25 -0.95
N LEU A 165 -16.07 -11.45 -1.47
CA LEU A 165 -15.07 -11.68 -2.52
C LEU A 165 -15.41 -10.91 -3.82
N PRO A 166 -16.65 -10.97 -4.36
CA PRO A 166 -17.05 -10.13 -5.50
C PRO A 166 -16.89 -8.64 -5.25
N PHE A 167 -17.19 -8.16 -4.04
CA PHE A 167 -17.01 -6.76 -3.67
C PHE A 167 -15.55 -6.32 -3.83
N PHE A 168 -14.58 -7.07 -3.28
CA PHE A 168 -13.17 -6.70 -3.40
C PHE A 168 -12.64 -6.75 -4.83
N ILE A 169 -13.18 -7.65 -5.67
CA ILE A 169 -12.87 -7.66 -7.11
C ILE A 169 -13.34 -6.34 -7.76
N LEU A 170 -14.60 -5.95 -7.54
CA LEU A 170 -15.14 -4.69 -8.07
C LEU A 170 -14.44 -3.47 -7.48
N TYR A 171 -14.16 -3.48 -6.19
CA TYR A 171 -13.46 -2.40 -5.50
C TYR A 171 -12.06 -2.14 -6.06
N THR A 172 -11.43 -3.16 -6.68
CA THR A 172 -10.14 -3.01 -7.35
C THR A 172 -10.18 -2.04 -8.53
N VAL A 173 -11.34 -1.83 -9.15
CA VAL A 173 -11.51 -0.82 -10.21
C VAL A 173 -11.14 0.58 -9.70
N MET A 174 -11.38 0.87 -8.42
CA MET A 174 -11.00 2.15 -7.81
C MET A 174 -9.49 2.41 -7.79
N VAL A 175 -8.65 1.37 -7.89
CA VAL A 175 -7.18 1.53 -8.06
C VAL A 175 -6.90 2.33 -9.33
N PHE A 176 -7.51 1.96 -10.45
CA PHE A 176 -7.32 2.63 -11.73
C PHE A 176 -7.94 4.04 -11.72
N VAL A 177 -9.07 4.21 -11.05
CA VAL A 177 -9.72 5.53 -10.88
C VAL A 177 -8.81 6.48 -10.13
N PHE A 178 -8.26 6.09 -8.98
CA PHE A 178 -7.35 6.95 -8.20
C PHE A 178 -6.05 7.26 -8.93
N ILE A 179 -5.47 6.28 -9.63
CA ILE A 179 -4.29 6.52 -10.48
C ILE A 179 -4.63 7.52 -11.60
N GLY A 180 -5.79 7.37 -12.25
CA GLY A 180 -6.26 8.28 -13.30
C GLY A 180 -6.45 9.71 -12.78
N ILE A 181 -7.12 9.87 -11.65
CA ILE A 181 -7.30 11.16 -10.96
C ILE A 181 -5.95 11.81 -10.66
N ARG A 182 -5.03 11.07 -10.03
CA ARG A 182 -3.69 11.57 -9.71
C ARG A 182 -2.95 12.04 -10.96
N LYS A 183 -2.98 11.26 -12.05
CA LYS A 183 -2.33 11.62 -13.31
C LYS A 183 -2.92 12.87 -13.94
N PHE A 184 -4.24 13.04 -13.87
CA PHE A 184 -4.92 14.24 -14.38
C PHE A 184 -4.45 15.49 -13.65
N PHE A 185 -4.42 15.49 -12.31
CA PHE A 185 -3.92 16.62 -11.53
C PHE A 185 -2.45 16.93 -11.81
N TYR A 186 -1.60 15.91 -11.96
CA TYR A 186 -0.19 16.12 -12.30
C TYR A 186 0.00 16.80 -13.66
N GLN A 187 -0.79 16.42 -14.66
CA GLN A 187 -0.72 17.07 -15.98
C GLN A 187 -1.16 18.53 -15.92
N GLU A 188 -2.19 18.83 -15.17
CA GLU A 188 -2.70 20.19 -15.00
C GLU A 188 -1.66 21.10 -14.34
N GLU A 189 -0.99 20.65 -13.27
CA GLU A 189 0.09 21.40 -12.62
C GLU A 189 1.28 21.64 -13.54
N ARG A 190 1.70 20.61 -14.28
CA ARG A 190 2.80 20.73 -15.24
C ARG A 190 2.49 21.76 -16.32
N ASN A 191 1.28 21.77 -16.82
CA ASN A 191 0.85 22.75 -17.83
C ASN A 191 0.85 24.17 -17.26
N LYS A 192 0.35 24.38 -16.04
CA LYS A 192 0.40 25.68 -15.36
C LYS A 192 1.83 26.19 -15.18
N THR A 193 2.75 25.32 -14.79
CA THR A 193 4.17 25.65 -14.61
C THR A 193 4.84 26.02 -15.93
N LEU A 194 4.57 25.29 -17.01
CA LEU A 194 5.09 25.60 -18.35
C LEU A 194 4.59 26.96 -18.84
N THR A 195 3.28 27.22 -18.69
CA THR A 195 2.67 28.49 -19.11
C THR A 195 3.29 29.66 -18.34
N SER A 196 3.44 29.55 -17.01
CA SER A 196 4.04 30.59 -16.20
C SER A 196 5.50 30.84 -16.53
N SER A 197 6.27 29.82 -16.92
CA SER A 197 7.66 29.96 -17.34
C SER A 197 7.82 30.68 -18.69
N LEU A 198 6.87 30.50 -19.61
CA LEU A 198 6.85 31.20 -20.91
C LEU A 198 6.55 32.69 -20.74
N PHE A 199 5.60 33.04 -19.84
CA PHE A 199 5.30 34.45 -19.53
C PHE A 199 6.43 35.22 -18.85
N LYS A 200 7.32 34.55 -18.10
CA LYS A 200 8.48 35.18 -17.46
C LYS A 200 9.66 35.40 -18.39
N ARG A 201 9.64 34.89 -19.62
CA ARG A 201 10.69 35.05 -20.64
C ARG A 201 10.39 36.12 -21.69
N GLN A 202 9.21 36.73 -21.62
CA GLN A 202 8.83 37.92 -22.35
C GLN A 202 8.99 39.19 -21.47
#